data_318e86bcc89b201740b3428744878575
#
_entry.id   318e86bcc89b201740b3428744878575
#
_cell.length_a   1.000
_cell.length_b   1.000
_cell.length_c   1.000
_cell.angle_alpha   90.00
_cell.angle_beta   90.00
_cell.angle_gamma   90.00
#
_symmetry.space_group_name_H-M   'P 1'
#
loop_
_entity.id
_entity.type
_entity.pdbx_description
1 polymer ?
#
loop_
_entity_poly.entity_id
_entity_poly.type
_entity_poly.pdbx_seq_one_letter_code
_entity_poly.pdbx_strand_id
1 'polypeptide(L)'
;MPESYEYVGQLVNSSLSGDADIMKQTRSLYARSNVIIRRFASASLNTKIMLFKAYCAPVYGCQLWCSMCQYSHRKLHVAYNDGFRQLLHESRWCSASQLFVANNVPSFDAKIRKLVYSLRRLLNVSMCFLCVK
;
A
#
# COMPACT_ATOMS: atom_id res chain seq x y z
N MET A 1 -25.35 3.75 17.43
CA MET A 1 -24.05 3.02 17.44
C MET A 1 -23.32 3.39 16.17
N PRO A 2 -22.07 3.86 16.24
CA PRO A 2 -21.28 4.08 15.02
C PRO A 2 -21.04 2.73 14.34
N GLU A 3 -21.28 2.69 13.03
CA GLU A 3 -21.10 1.46 12.22
C GLU A 3 -19.62 1.10 11.97
N SER A 4 -18.71 1.99 12.34
CA SER A 4 -17.27 1.78 12.17
C SER A 4 -16.46 2.39 13.31
N TYR A 5 -15.42 1.70 13.73
CA TYR A 5 -14.46 2.14 14.74
C TYR A 5 -13.05 2.23 14.13
N GLU A 6 -12.29 3.24 14.55
CA GLU A 6 -10.88 3.31 14.21
C GLU A 6 -10.06 2.63 15.32
N TYR A 7 -9.36 1.55 14.99
CA TYR A 7 -8.49 0.82 15.89
C TYR A 7 -7.08 0.74 15.30
N VAL A 8 -6.10 1.25 16.03
CA VAL A 8 -4.69 1.28 15.61
C VAL A 8 -4.52 1.84 14.18
N GLY A 9 -5.26 2.91 13.85
CA GLY A 9 -5.22 3.54 12.53
C GLY A 9 -6.00 2.83 11.43
N GLN A 10 -6.71 1.75 11.74
CA GLN A 10 -7.57 1.02 10.80
C GLN A 10 -9.05 1.24 11.08
N LEU A 11 -9.82 1.35 10.01
CA LEU A 11 -11.28 1.39 10.09
C LEU A 11 -11.82 -0.05 10.12
N VAL A 12 -12.40 -0.41 11.26
CA VAL A 12 -13.10 -1.70 11.43
C VAL A 12 -14.59 -1.43 11.48
N ASN A 13 -15.34 -2.05 10.60
CA ASN A 13 -16.81 -1.98 10.59
C ASN A 13 -17.42 -3.28 11.12
N SER A 14 -18.73 -3.24 11.38
CA SER A 14 -19.47 -4.39 11.88
C SER A 14 -19.45 -5.61 10.95
N SER A 15 -19.23 -5.39 9.64
CA SER A 15 -19.12 -6.46 8.64
C SER A 15 -17.71 -7.05 8.53
N LEU A 16 -16.73 -6.53 9.27
CA LEU A 16 -15.31 -6.88 9.18
C LEU A 16 -14.75 -6.76 7.75
N SER A 17 -15.35 -5.92 6.93
CA SER A 17 -14.88 -5.61 5.57
C SER A 17 -13.74 -4.60 5.62
N GLY A 18 -12.65 -4.88 4.91
CA GLY A 18 -11.53 -3.96 4.76
C GLY A 18 -11.76 -2.83 3.74
N ASP A 19 -12.91 -2.78 3.09
CA ASP A 19 -13.14 -1.85 1.96
C ASP A 19 -13.05 -0.37 2.36
N ALA A 20 -13.59 -0.01 3.53
CA ALA A 20 -13.51 1.38 4.04
C ALA A 20 -12.06 1.78 4.32
N ASP A 21 -11.26 0.89 4.88
CA ASP A 21 -9.83 1.12 5.14
C ASP A 21 -9.05 1.24 3.83
N ILE A 22 -9.31 0.38 2.85
CA ILE A 22 -8.70 0.46 1.51
C ILE A 22 -9.03 1.80 0.83
N MET A 23 -10.25 2.29 0.95
CA MET A 23 -10.64 3.60 0.43
C MET A 23 -9.87 4.74 1.12
N LYS A 24 -9.70 4.67 2.44
CA LYS A 24 -8.88 5.61 3.23
C LYS A 24 -7.41 5.56 2.74
N GLN A 25 -6.85 4.37 2.58
CA GLN A 25 -5.48 4.18 2.10
C GLN A 25 -5.30 4.70 0.66
N THR A 26 -6.27 4.49 -0.21
CA THR A 26 -6.24 5.01 -1.59
C THR A 26 -6.17 6.53 -1.62
N ARG A 27 -7.00 7.21 -0.83
CA ARG A 27 -6.98 8.68 -0.71
C ARG A 27 -5.65 9.17 -0.14
N SER A 28 -5.16 8.51 0.89
CA SER A 28 -3.88 8.83 1.52
C SER A 28 -2.71 8.67 0.54
N LEU A 29 -2.74 7.63 -0.29
CA LEU A 29 -1.72 7.39 -1.30
C LEU A 29 -1.66 8.51 -2.34
N TYR A 30 -2.81 8.93 -2.89
CA TYR A 30 -2.87 10.08 -3.81
C TYR A 30 -2.37 11.37 -3.15
N ALA A 31 -2.78 11.63 -1.91
CA ALA A 31 -2.33 12.83 -1.18
C ALA A 31 -0.80 12.82 -0.99
N ARG A 32 -0.23 11.70 -0.56
CA ARG A 32 1.23 11.55 -0.37
C ARG A 32 2.01 11.68 -1.67
N SER A 33 1.55 11.04 -2.73
CA SER A 33 2.17 11.16 -4.06
C SER A 33 2.18 12.60 -4.55
N ASN A 34 1.06 13.32 -4.41
CA ASN A 34 0.97 14.73 -4.79
C ASN A 34 1.90 15.62 -3.95
N VAL A 35 2.05 15.35 -2.66
CA VAL A 35 2.99 16.09 -1.79
C VAL A 35 4.42 15.90 -2.29
N ILE A 36 4.83 14.68 -2.63
CA ILE A 36 6.18 14.40 -3.14
C ILE A 36 6.40 15.14 -4.46
N ILE A 37 5.46 15.04 -5.39
CA ILE A 37 5.57 15.66 -6.71
C ILE A 37 5.69 17.20 -6.60
N ARG A 38 4.91 17.82 -5.73
CA ARG A 38 4.88 19.28 -5.59
C ARG A 38 6.02 19.83 -4.74
N ARG A 39 6.25 19.27 -3.55
CA ARG A 39 7.26 19.80 -2.61
C ARG A 39 8.67 19.46 -3.00
N PHE A 40 8.87 18.34 -3.66
CA PHE A 40 10.19 17.86 -4.09
C PHE A 40 10.35 17.93 -5.61
N ALA A 41 9.69 18.88 -6.27
CA ALA A 41 9.76 19.05 -7.72
C ALA A 41 11.19 19.20 -8.24
N SER A 42 12.04 19.95 -7.51
CA SER A 42 13.46 20.18 -7.83
C SER A 42 14.40 19.06 -7.38
N ALA A 43 13.89 18.07 -6.62
CA ALA A 43 14.73 16.97 -6.15
C ALA A 43 15.09 16.01 -7.30
N SER A 44 16.25 15.32 -7.14
CA SER A 44 16.67 14.31 -8.10
C SER A 44 15.66 13.17 -8.20
N LEU A 45 15.62 12.50 -9.33
CA LEU A 45 14.73 11.37 -9.55
C LEU A 45 14.92 10.27 -8.50
N ASN A 46 16.17 9.96 -8.16
CA ASN A 46 16.49 8.96 -7.14
C ASN A 46 15.91 9.34 -5.78
N THR A 47 16.00 10.61 -5.39
CA THR A 47 15.40 11.12 -4.14
C THR A 47 13.88 10.96 -4.14
N LYS A 48 13.21 11.29 -5.25
CA LYS A 48 11.77 11.11 -5.41
C LYS A 48 11.36 9.64 -5.28
N ILE A 49 12.11 8.72 -5.89
CA ILE A 49 11.88 7.28 -5.81
C ILE A 49 12.08 6.78 -4.37
N MET A 50 13.10 7.25 -3.66
CA MET A 50 13.31 6.91 -2.25
C MET A 50 12.16 7.39 -1.37
N LEU A 51 11.68 8.62 -1.58
CA LEU A 51 10.53 9.17 -0.88
C LEU A 51 9.24 8.38 -1.19
N PHE A 52 9.04 7.97 -2.44
CA PHE A 52 7.91 7.14 -2.82
C PHE A 52 7.96 5.77 -2.11
N LYS A 53 9.12 5.13 -2.07
CA LYS A 53 9.31 3.86 -1.33
C LYS A 53 9.03 4.01 0.17
N ALA A 54 9.41 5.13 0.76
CA ALA A 54 9.24 5.36 2.20
C ALA A 54 7.81 5.75 2.59
N TYR A 55 7.15 6.61 1.80
CA TYR A 55 5.88 7.23 2.19
C TYR A 55 4.66 6.69 1.45
N CYS A 56 4.81 6.27 0.20
CA CYS A 56 3.69 5.79 -0.61
C CYS A 56 3.58 4.26 -0.62
N ALA A 57 4.67 3.58 -0.39
CA ALA A 57 4.73 2.14 -0.41
C ALA A 57 4.22 1.42 0.85
N PRO A 58 4.25 1.99 2.08
CA PRO A 58 3.66 1.33 3.23
C PRO A 58 2.13 1.28 3.10
N VAL A 59 1.63 0.12 2.79
CA VAL A 59 0.20 -0.19 2.83
C VAL A 59 -0.07 -0.81 4.20
N TYR A 60 -0.24 0.07 5.20
CA TYR A 60 -0.40 -0.35 6.57
C TYR A 60 -1.68 -1.17 6.75
N GLY A 61 -1.56 -2.31 7.40
CA GLY A 61 -2.70 -3.15 7.74
C GLY A 61 -3.25 -4.02 6.61
N CYS A 62 -2.62 -4.04 5.43
CA CYS A 62 -3.07 -4.87 4.30
C CYS A 62 -3.14 -6.37 4.64
N GLN A 63 -2.40 -6.81 5.64
CA GLN A 63 -2.42 -8.19 6.13
C GLN A 63 -3.78 -8.58 6.73
N LEU A 64 -4.55 -7.60 7.20
CA LEU A 64 -5.84 -7.78 7.84
C LEU A 64 -7.03 -7.68 6.88
N TRP A 65 -6.79 -7.40 5.61
CA TRP A 65 -7.83 -7.30 4.59
C TRP A 65 -8.29 -8.68 4.11
N CYS A 66 -8.80 -9.51 5.03
CA CYS A 66 -9.18 -10.89 4.74
C CYS A 66 -10.40 -11.01 3.83
N SER A 67 -11.32 -10.05 3.87
CA SER A 67 -12.58 -10.05 3.10
C SER A 67 -12.76 -8.77 2.30
N MET A 68 -11.72 -8.39 1.53
CA MET A 68 -11.79 -7.21 0.68
C MET A 68 -12.50 -7.50 -0.63
N CYS A 69 -13.25 -6.50 -1.11
CA CYS A 69 -13.80 -6.53 -2.45
C CYS A 69 -12.68 -6.38 -3.50
N GLN A 70 -12.70 -7.18 -4.54
CA GLN A 70 -11.73 -7.07 -5.64
C GLN A 70 -11.70 -5.67 -6.27
N TYR A 71 -12.83 -4.98 -6.27
CA TYR A 71 -12.95 -3.63 -6.78
C TYR A 71 -12.11 -2.63 -5.96
N SER A 72 -12.20 -2.70 -4.63
CA SER A 72 -11.41 -1.83 -3.74
C SER A 72 -9.92 -2.10 -3.86
N HIS A 73 -9.52 -3.37 -3.93
CA HIS A 73 -8.13 -3.76 -4.16
C HIS A 73 -7.60 -3.22 -5.50
N ARG A 74 -8.40 -3.36 -6.57
CA ARG A 74 -8.04 -2.84 -7.90
C ARG A 74 -7.87 -1.33 -7.90
N LYS A 75 -8.73 -0.59 -7.19
CA LYS A 75 -8.59 0.87 -7.05
C LYS A 75 -7.27 1.26 -6.39
N LEU A 76 -6.90 0.60 -5.31
CA LEU A 76 -5.63 0.87 -4.63
C LEU A 76 -4.42 0.50 -5.52
N HIS A 77 -4.48 -0.61 -6.23
CA HIS A 77 -3.47 -1.02 -7.19
C HIS A 77 -3.28 0.02 -8.31
N VAL A 78 -4.38 0.51 -8.89
CA VAL A 78 -4.34 1.57 -9.91
C VAL A 78 -3.75 2.86 -9.33
N ALA A 79 -4.16 3.26 -8.13
CA ALA A 79 -3.64 4.45 -7.47
C ALA A 79 -2.12 4.37 -7.23
N TYR A 80 -1.61 3.21 -6.84
CA TYR A 80 -0.18 2.98 -6.66
C TYR A 80 0.59 3.11 -7.98
N ASN A 81 0.08 2.50 -9.03
CA ASN A 81 0.69 2.57 -10.36
C ASN A 81 0.66 3.99 -10.93
N ASP A 82 -0.46 4.67 -10.82
CA ASP A 82 -0.63 6.04 -11.32
C ASP A 82 0.22 7.05 -10.54
N GLY A 83 0.29 6.90 -9.21
CA GLY A 83 1.16 7.71 -8.36
C GLY A 83 2.63 7.59 -8.78
N PHE A 84 3.08 6.40 -9.12
CA PHE A 84 4.46 6.18 -9.58
C PHE A 84 4.72 6.74 -10.98
N ARG A 85 3.76 6.57 -11.93
CA ARG A 85 3.86 7.18 -13.26
C ARG A 85 3.95 8.70 -13.19
N GLN A 86 3.08 9.32 -12.39
CA GLN A 86 3.08 10.77 -12.19
C GLN A 86 4.40 11.27 -11.58
N LEU A 87 4.98 10.51 -10.64
CA LEU A 87 6.26 10.83 -10.04
C LEU A 87 7.40 10.88 -11.07
N LEU A 88 7.36 9.96 -12.05
CA LEU A 88 8.34 9.85 -13.13
C LEU A 88 8.00 10.77 -14.32
N HIS A 89 6.88 11.51 -14.28
CA HIS A 89 6.35 12.28 -15.39
C HIS A 89 6.06 11.44 -16.64
N GLU A 90 5.70 10.18 -16.45
CA GLU A 90 5.38 9.25 -17.53
C GLU A 90 3.90 9.25 -17.88
N SER A 91 3.59 8.88 -19.12
CA SER A 91 2.21 8.82 -19.58
C SER A 91 1.44 7.65 -18.95
N ARG A 92 0.10 7.75 -18.93
CA ARG A 92 -0.77 6.66 -18.46
C ARG A 92 -0.62 5.36 -19.26
N TRP A 93 -0.16 5.47 -20.48
CA TRP A 93 0.03 4.34 -21.40
C TRP A 93 1.32 3.56 -21.17
N CYS A 94 2.26 4.14 -20.42
CA CYS A 94 3.48 3.43 -20.06
C CYS A 94 3.19 2.25 -19.13
N SER A 95 3.87 1.13 -19.37
CA SER A 95 3.75 -0.05 -18.52
C SER A 95 4.32 0.23 -17.13
N ALA A 96 3.46 0.20 -16.11
CA ALA A 96 3.90 0.37 -14.72
C ALA A 96 4.91 -0.71 -14.30
N SER A 97 4.73 -1.93 -14.77
CA SER A 97 5.64 -3.05 -14.46
C SER A 97 7.06 -2.79 -14.95
N GLN A 98 7.19 -2.26 -16.17
CA GLN A 98 8.52 -1.90 -16.72
C GLN A 98 9.15 -0.76 -15.93
N LEU A 99 8.38 0.24 -15.54
CA LEU A 99 8.85 1.36 -14.72
C LEU A 99 9.33 0.90 -13.33
N PHE A 100 8.62 -0.02 -12.70
CA PHE A 100 9.02 -0.60 -11.42
C PHE A 100 10.34 -1.39 -11.52
N VAL A 101 10.48 -2.21 -12.57
CA VAL A 101 11.71 -2.98 -12.81
C VAL A 101 12.89 -2.05 -13.07
N ALA A 102 12.74 -1.07 -13.96
CA ALA A 102 13.79 -0.13 -14.32
C ALA A 102 14.32 0.69 -13.12
N ASN A 103 13.47 0.94 -12.13
CA ASN A 103 13.81 1.76 -10.96
C ASN A 103 14.01 0.94 -9.67
N ASN A 104 14.06 -0.40 -9.75
CA ASN A 104 14.17 -1.29 -8.59
C ASN A 104 13.12 -1.00 -7.50
N VAL A 105 11.88 -0.76 -7.92
CA VAL A 105 10.74 -0.58 -7.02
C VAL A 105 9.88 -1.84 -7.06
N PRO A 106 9.50 -2.40 -5.91
CA PRO A 106 8.62 -3.56 -5.93
C PRO A 106 7.22 -3.16 -6.46
N SER A 107 6.63 -4.01 -7.28
CA SER A 107 5.25 -3.84 -7.72
C SER A 107 4.31 -3.91 -6.52
N PHE A 108 3.09 -3.38 -6.68
CA PHE A 108 2.07 -3.42 -5.63
C PHE A 108 1.82 -4.85 -5.12
N ASP A 109 1.61 -5.81 -6.03
CA ASP A 109 1.33 -7.20 -5.66
C ASP A 109 2.51 -7.88 -4.96
N ALA A 110 3.73 -7.62 -5.41
CA ALA A 110 4.94 -8.14 -4.75
C ALA A 110 5.04 -7.63 -3.31
N LYS A 111 4.69 -6.36 -3.08
CA LYS A 111 4.70 -5.74 -1.78
C LYS A 111 3.64 -6.32 -0.85
N ILE A 112 2.40 -6.47 -1.31
CA ILE A 112 1.32 -7.11 -0.56
C ILE A 112 1.70 -8.54 -0.16
N ARG A 113 2.19 -9.34 -1.11
CA ARG A 113 2.64 -10.72 -0.83
C ARG A 113 3.73 -10.77 0.24
N LYS A 114 4.71 -9.88 0.16
CA LYS A 114 5.80 -9.81 1.15
C LYS A 114 5.27 -9.50 2.55
N LEU A 115 4.35 -8.55 2.68
CA LEU A 115 3.76 -8.17 3.96
C LEU A 115 2.91 -9.30 4.56
N VAL A 116 2.07 -9.93 3.75
CA VAL A 116 1.26 -11.08 4.17
C VAL A 116 2.14 -12.26 4.59
N TYR A 117 3.18 -12.55 3.83
CA TYR A 117 4.13 -13.61 4.17
C TYR A 117 4.86 -13.33 5.50
N SER A 118 5.29 -12.08 5.70
CA SER A 118 5.96 -11.67 6.95
C SER A 118 5.05 -11.86 8.17
N LEU A 119 3.77 -11.49 8.06
CA LEU A 119 2.81 -11.71 9.13
C LEU A 119 2.60 -13.20 9.41
N ARG A 120 2.39 -14.01 8.38
CA ARG A 120 2.23 -15.47 8.53
C ARG A 120 3.44 -16.11 9.22
N ARG A 121 4.63 -15.68 8.85
CA ARG A 121 5.87 -16.16 9.50
C ARG A 121 5.91 -15.80 10.98
N LEU A 122 5.56 -14.56 11.34
CA LEU A 122 5.51 -14.12 12.74
C LEU A 122 4.47 -14.89 13.54
N LEU A 123 3.28 -15.13 12.98
CA LEU A 123 2.22 -15.91 13.64
C LEU A 123 2.64 -17.36 13.87
N ASN A 124 3.27 -18.02 12.90
CA ASN A 124 3.76 -19.37 13.02
C ASN A 124 4.84 -19.48 14.10
N VAL A 125 5.77 -18.52 14.19
CA VAL A 125 6.78 -18.47 15.25
C VAL A 125 6.11 -18.29 16.62
N SER A 126 5.13 -17.40 16.74
CA SER A 126 4.40 -17.18 18.00
C SER A 126 3.62 -18.42 18.44
N MET A 127 3.00 -19.15 17.49
CA MET A 127 2.31 -20.41 17.80
C MET A 127 3.28 -21.51 18.27
N CYS A 128 4.48 -21.59 17.72
CA CYS A 128 5.50 -22.52 18.20
C CYS A 128 5.93 -22.23 19.63
N PHE A 129 6.01 -20.96 20.04
CA PHE A 129 6.31 -20.59 21.43
C PHE A 129 5.18 -20.93 22.41
N LEU A 130 3.92 -20.95 21.96
CA LEU A 130 2.76 -21.29 22.77
C LEU A 130 2.59 -22.84 22.93
N CYS A 131 3.11 -23.63 21.99
CA CYS A 131 3.05 -25.09 22.05
C CYS A 131 4.14 -25.72 22.91
N VAL A 132 5.07 -24.95 23.47
CA VAL A 132 6.21 -25.44 24.30
C VAL A 132 5.97 -25.22 25.80
N LYS A 133 4.71 -25.12 26.24
CA LYS A 133 4.36 -25.13 27.67
C LYS A 133 3.54 -26.34 28.02
#